data_ef17963f27361d3c0472d24cdc4beecf
#
_entry.id   ef17963f27361d3c0472d24cdc4beecf
#
_cell.length_a   1.000
_cell.length_b   1.000
_cell.length_c   1.000
_cell.angle_alpha   90.00
_cell.angle_beta   90.00
_cell.angle_gamma   90.00
#
_symmetry.space_group_name_H-M   'P 1'
#
loop_
_entity.id
_entity.type
_entity.pdbx_description
1 polymer ?
#
loop_
_entity_poly.entity_id
_entity_poly.type
_entity_poly.pdbx_seq_one_letter_code
_entity_poly.pdbx_strand_id
1 'polypeptide(L)'
;MIIMPKLKKIFAVIFAYFIFFNVNSYSEIVNKVEVKGNVRVSPETIMVFGDISIGKDYLAADVNSLIKKLYDSNFFSDISVELKNNKLIIVVKENPLIDSIIFEGEKAEKYKEKIKELLLLREKSSFIENNIKHDINQVKTYYRALGFYFVKID
;
A
#
# COMPACT_ATOMS: atom_id res chain seq x y z
N MET A 1 -38.96 -23.13 41.90
CA MET A 1 -38.12 -23.58 40.73
C MET A 1 -38.86 -23.26 39.44
N ILE A 2 -38.92 -21.94 39.06
CA ILE A 2 -39.72 -21.48 37.88
C ILE A 2 -38.89 -20.40 37.14
N ILE A 3 -37.68 -20.75 36.66
CA ILE A 3 -36.84 -19.81 35.91
C ILE A 3 -36.56 -20.29 34.47
N MET A 4 -36.89 -21.53 34.13
CA MET A 4 -36.57 -22.15 32.85
C MET A 4 -37.31 -21.68 31.59
N PRO A 5 -38.59 -21.25 31.61
CA PRO A 5 -39.25 -20.89 30.34
C PRO A 5 -38.85 -19.51 29.79
N LYS A 6 -38.45 -18.56 30.64
CA LYS A 6 -38.02 -17.23 30.18
C LYS A 6 -36.64 -17.24 29.56
N LEU A 7 -35.73 -18.06 30.08
CA LEU A 7 -34.36 -18.20 29.55
C LEU A 7 -34.37 -18.83 28.16
N LYS A 8 -35.22 -19.83 27.91
CA LYS A 8 -35.38 -20.46 26.56
C LYS A 8 -35.95 -19.48 25.54
N LYS A 9 -36.86 -18.59 25.93
CA LYS A 9 -37.40 -17.56 25.03
C LYS A 9 -36.34 -16.49 24.68
N ILE A 10 -35.49 -16.07 25.63
CA ILE A 10 -34.39 -15.13 25.40
C ILE A 10 -33.37 -15.76 24.47
N PHE A 11 -33.01 -17.04 24.66
CA PHE A 11 -32.09 -17.76 23.78
C PHE A 11 -32.64 -17.91 22.36
N ALA A 12 -33.93 -18.18 22.19
CA ALA A 12 -34.61 -18.25 20.92
C ALA A 12 -34.61 -16.90 20.16
N VAL A 13 -34.80 -15.79 20.90
CA VAL A 13 -34.78 -14.43 20.31
C VAL A 13 -33.34 -14.05 19.86
N ILE A 14 -32.33 -14.36 20.68
CA ILE A 14 -30.92 -14.13 20.33
C ILE A 14 -30.52 -15.01 19.12
N PHE A 15 -30.95 -16.26 19.09
CA PHE A 15 -30.67 -17.16 17.97
C PHE A 15 -31.38 -16.72 16.68
N ALA A 16 -32.64 -16.25 16.77
CA ALA A 16 -33.36 -15.66 15.65
C ALA A 16 -32.69 -14.37 15.14
N TYR A 17 -32.18 -13.50 16.04
CA TYR A 17 -31.44 -12.32 15.68
C TYR A 17 -30.14 -12.65 14.90
N PHE A 18 -29.44 -13.72 15.28
CA PHE A 18 -28.23 -14.20 14.60
C PHE A 18 -28.50 -14.74 13.18
N ILE A 19 -29.69 -15.29 12.94
CA ILE A 19 -30.06 -15.83 11.59
C ILE A 19 -30.35 -14.70 10.61
N PHE A 20 -30.80 -13.52 11.07
CA PHE A 20 -31.10 -12.38 10.22
C PHE A 20 -29.89 -11.52 9.84
N PHE A 21 -28.72 -11.72 10.45
CA PHE A 21 -27.47 -11.08 10.05
C PHE A 21 -26.72 -11.93 8.99
N ASN A 22 -27.40 -12.23 7.88
CA ASN A 22 -26.70 -12.70 6.69
C ASN A 22 -26.01 -11.48 6.05
N VAL A 23 -24.71 -11.30 6.32
CA VAL A 23 -23.88 -10.38 5.54
C VAL A 23 -23.82 -10.95 4.13
N ASN A 24 -24.61 -10.40 3.23
CA ASN A 24 -24.52 -10.73 1.81
C ASN A 24 -23.15 -10.25 1.32
N SER A 25 -22.20 -11.16 1.20
CA SER A 25 -20.97 -10.90 0.47
C SER A 25 -21.31 -10.91 -1.00
N TYR A 26 -21.43 -9.75 -1.61
CA TYR A 26 -21.61 -9.64 -3.05
C TYR A 26 -20.25 -9.87 -3.71
N SER A 27 -20.22 -10.79 -4.61
CA SER A 27 -19.12 -11.13 -5.49
C SER A 27 -19.53 -10.72 -6.91
N GLU A 28 -18.64 -10.10 -7.66
CA GLU A 28 -18.88 -9.71 -9.06
C GLU A 28 -17.78 -10.26 -9.96
N ILE A 29 -18.17 -10.94 -11.05
CA ILE A 29 -17.24 -11.38 -12.08
C ILE A 29 -16.75 -10.17 -12.87
N VAL A 30 -15.45 -9.91 -12.87
CA VAL A 30 -14.84 -8.79 -13.58
C VAL A 30 -14.69 -9.13 -15.07
N ASN A 31 -15.45 -8.45 -15.91
CA ASN A 31 -15.38 -8.62 -17.37
C ASN A 31 -14.54 -7.53 -18.05
N LYS A 32 -14.31 -6.42 -17.37
CA LYS A 32 -13.54 -5.27 -17.88
C LYS A 32 -12.73 -4.62 -16.77
N VAL A 33 -11.50 -4.26 -17.09
CA VAL A 33 -10.64 -3.44 -16.23
C VAL A 33 -10.42 -2.08 -16.90
N GLU A 34 -10.54 -1.01 -16.14
CA GLU A 34 -10.25 0.34 -16.57
C GLU A 34 -9.27 0.99 -15.59
N VAL A 35 -8.14 1.46 -16.10
CA VAL A 35 -7.11 2.15 -15.31
C VAL A 35 -7.12 3.63 -15.66
N LYS A 36 -7.02 4.50 -14.64
CA LYS A 36 -6.97 5.95 -14.76
C LYS A 36 -5.86 6.55 -13.92
N GLY A 37 -5.31 7.69 -14.37
CA GLY A 37 -4.30 8.45 -13.63
C GLY A 37 -2.87 7.91 -13.76
N ASN A 38 -2.69 6.79 -14.46
CA ASN A 38 -1.37 6.29 -14.80
C ASN A 38 -0.73 7.16 -15.90
N VAL A 39 0.57 7.37 -15.81
CA VAL A 39 1.37 8.19 -16.75
C VAL A 39 2.55 7.38 -17.30
N ARG A 40 3.37 6.79 -16.42
CA ARG A 40 4.56 6.00 -16.75
C ARG A 40 4.31 4.51 -16.73
N VAL A 41 3.43 4.06 -15.83
CA VAL A 41 3.13 2.64 -15.65
C VAL A 41 1.95 2.26 -16.55
N SER A 42 2.14 1.29 -17.44
CA SER A 42 1.06 0.86 -18.34
C SER A 42 -0.09 0.17 -17.58
N PRO A 43 -1.33 0.19 -18.12
CA PRO A 43 -2.45 -0.54 -17.52
C PRO A 43 -2.15 -2.04 -17.34
N GLU A 44 -1.46 -2.67 -18.29
CA GLU A 44 -1.09 -4.08 -18.24
C GLU A 44 -0.13 -4.35 -17.08
N THR A 45 0.84 -3.46 -16.86
CA THR A 45 1.77 -3.55 -15.73
C THR A 45 1.03 -3.42 -14.39
N ILE A 46 0.06 -2.51 -14.31
CA ILE A 46 -0.78 -2.34 -13.11
C ILE A 46 -1.61 -3.61 -12.86
N MET A 47 -2.14 -4.23 -13.89
CA MET A 47 -2.86 -5.50 -13.77
C MET A 47 -1.95 -6.62 -13.25
N VAL A 48 -0.70 -6.69 -13.71
CA VAL A 48 0.29 -7.66 -13.21
C VAL A 48 0.62 -7.40 -11.75
N PHE A 49 0.90 -6.17 -11.35
CA PHE A 49 1.21 -5.82 -9.95
C PHE A 49 0.04 -6.11 -9.00
N GLY A 50 -1.19 -5.82 -9.44
CA GLY A 50 -2.40 -6.08 -8.67
C GLY A 50 -2.85 -7.54 -8.69
N ASP A 51 -2.20 -8.41 -9.48
CA ASP A 51 -2.63 -9.80 -9.74
C ASP A 51 -4.09 -9.84 -10.22
N ILE A 52 -4.38 -9.02 -11.23
CA ILE A 52 -5.73 -8.80 -11.75
C ILE A 52 -5.98 -9.67 -12.96
N SER A 53 -7.06 -10.43 -12.91
CA SER A 53 -7.48 -11.31 -14.00
C SER A 53 -8.91 -11.02 -14.42
N ILE A 54 -9.14 -10.88 -15.72
CA ILE A 54 -10.49 -10.79 -16.29
C ILE A 54 -11.16 -12.16 -16.19
N GLY A 55 -12.46 -12.19 -15.89
CA GLY A 55 -13.23 -13.42 -15.72
C GLY A 55 -13.17 -14.00 -14.30
N LYS A 56 -12.35 -13.42 -13.42
CA LYS A 56 -12.30 -13.80 -12.01
C LYS A 56 -13.43 -13.12 -11.24
N ASP A 57 -13.92 -13.83 -10.25
CA ASP A 57 -14.87 -13.35 -9.25
C ASP A 57 -14.13 -12.61 -8.13
N TYR A 58 -14.55 -11.38 -7.82
CA TYR A 58 -13.91 -10.52 -6.83
C TYR A 58 -14.81 -10.27 -5.64
N LEU A 59 -14.34 -10.67 -4.47
CA LEU A 59 -14.87 -10.28 -3.17
C LEU A 59 -14.20 -8.99 -2.67
N ALA A 60 -14.78 -8.36 -1.66
CA ALA A 60 -14.18 -7.19 -1.00
C ALA A 60 -12.75 -7.48 -0.49
N ALA A 61 -12.49 -8.70 -0.03
CA ALA A 61 -11.15 -9.12 0.41
C ALA A 61 -10.13 -9.16 -0.74
N ASP A 62 -10.56 -9.57 -1.96
CA ASP A 62 -9.70 -9.57 -3.15
C ASP A 62 -9.34 -8.14 -3.57
N VAL A 63 -10.32 -7.21 -3.52
CA VAL A 63 -10.09 -5.79 -3.80
C VAL A 63 -9.09 -5.19 -2.81
N ASN A 64 -9.23 -5.48 -1.52
CA ASN A 64 -8.27 -5.01 -0.50
C ASN A 64 -6.86 -5.58 -0.74
N SER A 65 -6.76 -6.87 -1.09
CA SER A 65 -5.49 -7.51 -1.43
C SER A 65 -4.83 -6.88 -2.66
N LEU A 66 -5.63 -6.58 -3.69
CA LEU A 66 -5.19 -5.87 -4.89
C LEU A 66 -4.62 -4.49 -4.55
N ILE A 67 -5.36 -3.68 -3.78
CA ILE A 67 -4.91 -2.36 -3.33
C ILE A 67 -3.57 -2.48 -2.59
N LYS A 68 -3.46 -3.44 -1.66
CA LYS A 68 -2.22 -3.68 -0.93
C LYS A 68 -1.05 -4.01 -1.86
N LYS A 69 -1.23 -4.93 -2.81
CA LYS A 69 -0.20 -5.30 -3.79
C LYS A 69 0.26 -4.11 -4.63
N LEU A 70 -0.67 -3.24 -5.04
CA LEU A 70 -0.34 -2.03 -5.77
C LEU A 70 0.47 -1.03 -4.91
N TYR A 71 0.13 -0.84 -3.62
CA TYR A 71 0.94 -0.02 -2.71
C TYR A 71 2.32 -0.64 -2.46
N ASP A 72 2.40 -1.95 -2.27
CA ASP A 72 3.66 -2.68 -2.04
C ASP A 72 4.62 -2.58 -3.24
N SER A 73 4.11 -2.25 -4.44
CA SER A 73 4.93 -2.00 -5.63
C SER A 73 5.77 -0.70 -5.56
N ASN A 74 5.43 0.20 -4.65
CA ASN A 74 6.04 1.52 -4.46
C ASN A 74 5.92 2.49 -5.66
N PHE A 75 5.14 2.15 -6.69
CA PHE A 75 4.93 3.06 -7.83
C PHE A 75 3.86 4.12 -7.58
N PHE A 76 2.99 3.91 -6.60
CA PHE A 76 1.79 4.74 -6.42
C PHE A 76 1.74 5.37 -5.03
N SER A 77 1.39 6.67 -5.01
CA SER A 77 1.14 7.44 -3.78
C SER A 77 -0.32 7.37 -3.34
N ASP A 78 -1.23 7.12 -4.27
CA ASP A 78 -2.65 6.98 -3.98
C ASP A 78 -3.29 5.97 -4.93
N ILE A 79 -4.21 5.17 -4.40
CA ILE A 79 -4.89 4.10 -5.14
C ILE A 79 -6.33 4.04 -4.67
N SER A 80 -7.24 4.11 -5.62
CA SER A 80 -8.66 3.86 -5.40
C SER A 80 -9.16 2.78 -6.36
N VAL A 81 -9.94 1.85 -5.84
CA VAL A 81 -10.50 0.74 -6.63
C VAL A 81 -11.99 0.67 -6.39
N GLU A 82 -12.75 0.68 -7.47
CA GLU A 82 -14.21 0.51 -7.47
C GLU A 82 -14.59 -0.69 -8.35
N LEU A 83 -15.41 -1.58 -7.81
CA LEU A 83 -16.02 -2.67 -8.56
C LEU A 83 -17.50 -2.36 -8.75
N LYS A 84 -17.92 -2.19 -10.00
CA LYS A 84 -19.29 -1.81 -10.34
C LYS A 84 -19.68 -2.32 -11.72
N ASN A 85 -20.84 -3.00 -11.79
CA ASN A 85 -21.38 -3.51 -13.04
C ASN A 85 -20.38 -4.40 -13.80
N ASN A 86 -19.74 -5.35 -13.11
CA ASN A 86 -18.73 -6.26 -13.66
C ASN A 86 -17.48 -5.56 -14.21
N LYS A 87 -17.26 -4.29 -13.84
CA LYS A 87 -16.13 -3.49 -14.25
C LYS A 87 -15.29 -3.10 -13.03
N LEU A 88 -14.00 -3.40 -13.08
CA LEU A 88 -13.02 -2.97 -12.10
C LEU A 88 -12.39 -1.65 -12.57
N ILE A 89 -12.64 -0.57 -11.83
CA ILE A 89 -12.09 0.75 -12.11
C ILE A 89 -10.99 1.01 -11.10
N ILE A 90 -9.77 1.24 -11.60
CA ILE A 90 -8.58 1.47 -10.79
C ILE A 90 -8.11 2.89 -11.09
N VAL A 91 -8.11 3.75 -10.10
CA VAL A 91 -7.57 5.10 -10.20
C VAL A 91 -6.28 5.15 -9.39
N VAL A 92 -5.19 5.54 -10.04
CA VAL A 92 -3.87 5.60 -9.41
C VAL A 92 -3.28 7.01 -9.52
N LYS A 93 -2.44 7.35 -8.54
CA LYS A 93 -1.54 8.50 -8.60
C LYS A 93 -0.12 7.99 -8.44
N GLU A 94 0.71 8.19 -9.45
CA GLU A 94 2.08 7.71 -9.42
C GLU A 94 2.96 8.54 -8.48
N ASN A 95 3.89 7.88 -7.78
CA ASN A 95 4.95 8.55 -7.05
C ASN A 95 5.87 9.30 -8.03
N PRO A 96 6.38 10.48 -7.68
CA PRO A 96 7.40 11.14 -8.47
C PRO A 96 8.64 10.26 -8.64
N LEU A 97 9.38 10.48 -9.72
CA LEU A 97 10.66 9.82 -9.96
C LEU A 97 11.78 10.66 -9.36
N ILE A 98 12.72 10.03 -8.66
CA ILE A 98 13.95 10.66 -8.22
C ILE A 98 14.88 10.78 -9.43
N ASP A 99 15.19 11.99 -9.86
CA ASP A 99 16.12 12.16 -10.97
C ASP A 99 17.56 11.99 -10.52
N SER A 100 17.97 12.66 -9.44
CA SER A 100 19.30 12.60 -8.87
C SER A 100 19.29 12.82 -7.37
N ILE A 101 20.33 12.35 -6.66
CA ILE A 101 20.57 12.59 -5.25
C ILE A 101 21.88 13.36 -5.12
N ILE A 102 21.79 14.58 -4.61
CA ILE A 102 22.93 15.49 -4.48
C ILE A 102 23.29 15.59 -2.99
N PHE A 103 24.58 15.45 -2.67
CA PHE A 103 25.10 15.59 -1.32
C PHE A 103 25.81 16.93 -1.22
N GLU A 104 25.21 17.88 -0.50
CA GLU A 104 25.81 19.15 -0.18
C GLU A 104 26.52 19.08 1.18
N GLY A 105 27.67 19.78 1.31
CA GLY A 105 28.46 19.80 2.55
C GLY A 105 29.42 18.64 2.75
N GLU A 106 29.17 17.45 2.22
CA GLU A 106 30.11 16.33 2.25
C GLU A 106 31.06 16.40 1.04
N LYS A 107 32.38 16.46 1.31
CA LYS A 107 33.41 16.56 0.28
C LYS A 107 34.11 15.23 -0.01
N ALA A 108 34.11 14.32 0.96
CA ALA A 108 34.81 13.04 0.81
C ALA A 108 33.99 12.03 0.03
N GLU A 109 34.44 11.65 -1.14
CA GLU A 109 33.73 10.73 -2.06
C GLU A 109 33.42 9.39 -1.38
N LYS A 110 34.36 8.84 -0.63
CA LYS A 110 34.15 7.59 0.13
C LYS A 110 32.95 7.64 1.08
N TYR A 111 32.66 8.81 1.66
CA TYR A 111 31.51 8.97 2.56
C TYR A 111 30.22 9.11 1.76
N LYS A 112 30.23 9.81 0.63
CA LYS A 112 29.09 9.91 -0.27
C LYS A 112 28.67 8.55 -0.81
N GLU A 113 29.66 7.75 -1.27
CA GLU A 113 29.38 6.38 -1.74
C GLU A 113 28.76 5.52 -0.64
N LYS A 114 29.34 5.60 0.59
CA LYS A 114 28.79 4.83 1.71
C LYS A 114 27.38 5.29 2.10
N ILE A 115 27.12 6.61 2.08
CA ILE A 115 25.79 7.14 2.31
C ILE A 115 24.82 6.62 1.24
N LYS A 116 25.18 6.67 -0.06
CA LYS A 116 24.35 6.14 -1.14
C LYS A 116 23.94 4.68 -0.91
N GLU A 117 24.83 3.84 -0.38
CA GLU A 117 24.51 2.44 -0.06
C GLU A 117 23.48 2.31 1.07
N LEU A 118 23.50 3.24 2.04
CA LEU A 118 22.62 3.21 3.21
C LEU A 118 21.19 3.70 2.94
N LEU A 119 21.02 4.53 1.91
CA LEU A 119 19.72 5.10 1.60
C LEU A 119 18.75 4.03 1.04
N LEU A 120 17.48 4.10 1.37
CA LEU A 120 16.39 3.41 0.69
C LEU A 120 16.01 4.11 -0.61
N LEU A 121 16.04 5.45 -0.60
CA LEU A 121 15.83 6.25 -1.80
C LEU A 121 16.97 6.06 -2.79
N ARG A 122 16.65 5.89 -4.05
CA ARG A 122 17.61 5.67 -5.14
C ARG A 122 17.31 6.58 -6.31
N GLU A 123 18.34 7.01 -7.02
CA GLU A 123 18.17 7.68 -8.31
C GLU A 123 17.39 6.78 -9.27
N LYS A 124 16.55 7.38 -10.09
CA LYS A 124 15.70 6.72 -11.09
C LYS A 124 14.67 5.74 -10.48
N SER A 125 14.43 5.82 -9.17
CA SER A 125 13.35 5.09 -8.49
C SER A 125 12.22 6.01 -8.04
N SER A 126 11.12 5.43 -7.59
CA SER A 126 10.00 6.19 -7.04
C SER A 126 10.38 6.92 -5.75
N PHE A 127 9.99 8.17 -5.62
CA PHE A 127 10.14 8.95 -4.41
C PHE A 127 9.09 8.54 -3.39
N ILE A 128 9.52 7.96 -2.28
CA ILE A 128 8.66 7.53 -1.16
C ILE A 128 8.98 8.41 0.03
N GLU A 129 8.09 9.34 0.36
CA GLU A 129 8.29 10.32 1.41
C GLU A 129 8.63 9.69 2.77
N ASN A 130 8.00 8.57 3.11
CA ASN A 130 8.26 7.86 4.36
C ASN A 130 9.72 7.38 4.50
N ASN A 131 10.43 7.17 3.39
CA ASN A 131 11.82 6.74 3.42
C ASN A 131 12.79 7.86 3.81
N ILE A 132 12.40 9.14 3.68
CA ILE A 132 13.27 10.29 4.05
C ILE A 132 13.71 10.20 5.52
N LYS A 133 12.74 10.00 6.44
CA LYS A 133 13.06 9.92 7.88
C LYS A 133 13.98 8.75 8.20
N HIS A 134 13.76 7.63 7.55
CA HIS A 134 14.62 6.45 7.69
C HIS A 134 16.03 6.78 7.22
N ASP A 135 16.17 7.32 6.02
CA ASP A 135 17.45 7.62 5.38
C ASP A 135 18.23 8.65 6.18
N ILE A 136 17.60 9.75 6.63
CA ILE A 136 18.23 10.73 7.52
C ILE A 136 18.77 10.06 8.80
N ASN A 137 18.01 9.16 9.41
CA ASN A 137 18.45 8.47 10.62
C ASN A 137 19.63 7.52 10.35
N GLN A 138 19.64 6.83 9.23
CA GLN A 138 20.75 5.97 8.81
C GLN A 138 22.03 6.79 8.61
N VAL A 139 21.94 7.92 7.91
CA VAL A 139 23.08 8.81 7.70
C VAL A 139 23.60 9.38 9.02
N LYS A 140 22.71 9.84 9.92
CA LYS A 140 23.10 10.29 11.26
C LYS A 140 23.81 9.20 12.07
N THR A 141 23.30 7.98 12.01
CA THR A 141 23.89 6.83 12.70
C THR A 141 25.28 6.52 12.17
N TYR A 142 25.45 6.56 10.85
CA TYR A 142 26.74 6.37 10.19
C TYR A 142 27.77 7.42 10.65
N TYR A 143 27.44 8.70 10.63
CA TYR A 143 28.35 9.76 11.09
C TYR A 143 28.69 9.65 12.58
N ARG A 144 27.72 9.27 13.43
CA ARG A 144 27.99 9.00 14.86
C ARG A 144 28.99 7.86 15.05
N ALA A 145 28.90 6.80 14.27
CA ALA A 145 29.86 5.69 14.31
C ALA A 145 31.29 6.13 13.91
N LEU A 146 31.42 7.20 13.11
CA LEU A 146 32.68 7.84 12.77
C LEU A 146 33.16 8.87 13.79
N GLY A 147 32.42 9.10 14.89
CA GLY A 147 32.75 10.04 15.94
C GLY A 147 32.15 11.46 15.75
N PHE A 148 31.34 11.69 14.72
CA PHE A 148 30.67 12.97 14.46
C PHE A 148 29.30 13.02 15.11
N TYR A 149 29.23 13.43 16.38
CA TYR A 149 28.00 13.37 17.18
C TYR A 149 26.99 14.48 16.91
N PHE A 150 27.41 15.60 16.32
CA PHE A 150 26.60 16.81 16.14
C PHE A 150 26.30 17.13 14.67
N VAL A 151 26.21 16.10 13.83
CA VAL A 151 25.86 16.27 12.41
C VAL A 151 24.39 16.67 12.29
N LYS A 152 24.16 17.75 11.55
CA LYS A 152 22.83 18.16 11.09
C LYS A 152 22.65 17.66 9.66
N ILE A 153 21.46 17.16 9.36
CA ILE A 153 21.03 16.76 8.02
C ILE A 153 19.67 17.43 7.83
N ASP A 154 19.60 18.32 6.88
CA ASP A 154 18.43 19.10 6.51
C ASP A 154 17.82 18.55 5.24
#